data_7c9e1a35b564a663314be863584f0d37
#
_entry.id   7c9e1a35b564a663314be863584f0d37
#
_cell.length_a   1.000
_cell.length_b   1.000
_cell.length_c   1.000
_cell.angle_alpha   90.00
_cell.angle_beta   90.00
_cell.angle_gamma   90.00
#
_symmetry.space_group_name_H-M   'P 1'
#
loop_
_entity.id
_entity.type
_entity.pdbx_description
1 polymer ?
#
loop_
_entity_poly.entity_id
_entity_poly.type
_entity_poly.pdbx_seq_one_letter_code
_entity_poly.pdbx_strand_id
1 'polypeptide(L)'
;MRADHTSRPGARRRVGPALEGQTSVVANRWTTLGRGGKHGDMSSAQQSRRFAQVDVFSSKPLRGNPVAVVIDGDGISDDEMAAFARWTNLSETTFIQSATDPGADYRLRIFTPGGELPFAGHPTLGSAHAWLAAGGSPRGANVVQECGVGLVTIRRDGDRLAFAAPPLRRSGPVDDALVDEVLPALGLSRQHVRAAEWIDNGPPWFVLELDSAQRVLSARPDLAALGAYDVGLLGRYESGHPDDPDVEFEVRGLAGGEAVGEDPVTGSLNAGIAVWLRSNGRVGASYVASQGTAVQRSGRVHIDDDGEHIWVGGQSTTVISGTVDL
;
A
#
# COMPACT_ATOMS: atom_id res chain seq x y z
N MET A 1 -30.02 35.00 56.27
CA MET A 1 -31.47 35.02 55.98
C MET A 1 -31.71 33.87 55.03
N ARG A 2 -32.24 32.76 55.57
CA ARG A 2 -33.56 32.14 55.43
C ARG A 2 -33.91 31.95 53.95
N ALA A 3 -33.81 30.70 53.45
CA ALA A 3 -34.91 29.65 53.43
C ALA A 3 -35.80 29.88 52.18
N ASP A 4 -36.16 28.95 51.37
CA ASP A 4 -36.98 27.80 51.72
C ASP A 4 -37.09 26.74 50.63
N HIS A 5 -37.32 25.52 51.04
CA HIS A 5 -37.69 24.30 50.34
C HIS A 5 -38.94 24.41 49.48
N THR A 6 -39.01 23.65 48.40
CA THR A 6 -40.17 22.76 48.14
C THR A 6 -39.81 21.58 47.24
N SER A 7 -39.83 20.44 47.85
CA SER A 7 -39.99 19.10 47.26
C SER A 7 -41.41 18.85 46.77
N ARG A 8 -41.58 18.11 45.65
CA ARG A 8 -42.76 17.30 45.34
C ARG A 8 -42.47 16.11 44.44
N PRO A 9 -43.32 15.07 44.44
CA PRO A 9 -42.92 13.67 44.60
C PRO A 9 -43.13 12.83 43.35
N GLY A 10 -42.57 11.61 43.45
CA GLY A 10 -42.51 10.53 42.48
C GLY A 10 -43.80 10.12 41.77
N ALA A 11 -43.63 9.70 40.55
CA ALA A 11 -44.56 8.84 39.83
C ALA A 11 -43.94 7.47 39.62
N ARG A 12 -44.41 6.51 40.38
CA ARG A 12 -44.18 5.07 40.19
C ARG A 12 -44.81 4.65 38.86
N ARG A 13 -44.05 4.15 37.92
CA ARG A 13 -44.56 3.38 36.78
C ARG A 13 -44.48 1.89 37.11
N ARG A 14 -45.62 1.26 36.96
CA ARG A 14 -45.88 -0.17 37.18
C ARG A 14 -45.09 -1.01 36.20
N VAL A 15 -44.51 -2.08 36.72
CA VAL A 15 -43.95 -3.20 35.98
C VAL A 15 -45.11 -4.04 35.45
N GLY A 16 -45.22 -4.19 34.13
CA GLY A 16 -46.12 -5.15 33.48
C GLY A 16 -45.31 -6.40 33.09
N PRO A 17 -45.95 -7.54 32.90
CA PRO A 17 -45.31 -8.84 32.88
C PRO A 17 -44.57 -9.13 31.57
N ALA A 18 -43.55 -9.97 31.69
CA ALA A 18 -42.74 -10.54 30.62
C ALA A 18 -43.63 -11.30 29.60
N LEU A 19 -43.42 -10.98 28.32
CA LEU A 19 -43.89 -11.82 27.21
C LEU A 19 -42.72 -12.68 26.76
N GLU A 20 -42.74 -13.94 27.10
CA GLU A 20 -42.01 -15.00 26.40
C GLU A 20 -42.58 -15.10 24.98
N GLY A 21 -41.75 -14.87 23.98
CA GLY A 21 -42.10 -14.94 22.55
C GLY A 21 -41.00 -15.59 21.74
N GLN A 22 -41.13 -16.86 21.58
CA GLN A 22 -40.71 -17.78 20.52
C GLN A 22 -39.77 -17.20 19.43
N THR A 23 -38.52 -17.69 19.42
CA THR A 23 -37.60 -17.67 18.28
C THR A 23 -38.14 -18.56 17.16
N SER A 24 -38.75 -17.98 16.14
CA SER A 24 -39.05 -18.67 14.89
C SER A 24 -37.81 -18.54 13.97
N VAL A 25 -37.12 -19.65 13.79
CA VAL A 25 -36.12 -19.83 12.72
C VAL A 25 -36.88 -19.83 11.38
N VAL A 26 -36.75 -18.77 10.61
CA VAL A 26 -37.22 -18.73 9.22
C VAL A 26 -36.21 -19.46 8.34
N ALA A 27 -36.48 -20.74 8.09
CA ALA A 27 -35.79 -21.48 7.05
C ALA A 27 -36.33 -21.02 5.68
N ASN A 28 -35.54 -20.23 4.92
CA ASN A 28 -35.86 -19.89 3.55
C ASN A 28 -35.62 -21.13 2.65
N ARG A 29 -36.76 -21.80 2.31
CA ARG A 29 -36.79 -22.82 1.27
C ARG A 29 -36.78 -22.12 -0.10
N TRP A 30 -35.66 -22.15 -0.80
CA TRP A 30 -35.63 -21.84 -2.23
C TRP A 30 -36.19 -23.05 -3.00
N THR A 31 -37.39 -22.89 -3.55
CA THR A 31 -37.98 -23.85 -4.48
C THR A 31 -37.32 -23.72 -5.87
N THR A 32 -36.69 -24.76 -6.29
CA THR A 32 -36.15 -24.97 -7.63
C THR A 32 -37.28 -24.99 -8.67
N LEU A 33 -37.36 -23.99 -9.53
CA LEU A 33 -38.11 -24.06 -10.78
C LEU A 33 -37.14 -24.53 -11.88
N GLY A 34 -37.27 -25.80 -12.25
CA GLY A 34 -36.56 -26.38 -13.38
C GLY A 34 -37.02 -25.77 -14.70
N ARG A 35 -36.11 -25.23 -15.48
CA ARG A 35 -36.24 -25.18 -16.95
C ARG A 35 -34.91 -25.58 -17.56
N GLY A 36 -34.97 -26.72 -18.28
CA GLY A 36 -33.85 -27.25 -19.04
C GLY A 36 -33.40 -26.29 -20.13
N GLY A 37 -32.18 -25.88 -20.05
CA GLY A 37 -31.39 -25.30 -21.11
C GLY A 37 -30.01 -25.90 -20.99
N LYS A 38 -29.56 -26.65 -21.98
CA LYS A 38 -28.19 -27.17 -22.09
C LYS A 38 -27.27 -25.95 -22.31
N HIS A 39 -26.83 -25.30 -21.25
CA HIS A 39 -25.61 -24.50 -21.24
C HIS A 39 -24.51 -25.40 -20.72
N GLY A 40 -23.45 -25.54 -21.51
CA GLY A 40 -22.27 -26.27 -21.09
C GLY A 40 -21.78 -25.72 -19.75
N ASP A 41 -21.87 -26.56 -18.74
CA ASP A 41 -21.34 -26.33 -17.42
C ASP A 41 -19.81 -26.40 -17.51
N MET A 42 -19.16 -25.24 -17.78
CA MET A 42 -17.76 -25.01 -17.44
C MET A 42 -17.73 -24.36 -16.07
N SER A 43 -18.28 -25.04 -15.08
CA SER A 43 -17.96 -24.76 -13.68
C SER A 43 -16.50 -25.17 -13.49
N SER A 44 -15.55 -24.24 -13.62
CA SER A 44 -14.25 -24.40 -12.99
C SER A 44 -14.53 -24.66 -11.52
N ALA A 45 -14.22 -25.85 -11.03
CA ALA A 45 -14.42 -26.17 -9.63
C ALA A 45 -13.64 -25.12 -8.81
N GLN A 46 -14.35 -24.34 -8.03
CA GLN A 46 -13.78 -23.35 -7.12
C GLN A 46 -12.71 -24.03 -6.27
N GLN A 47 -11.47 -23.58 -6.37
CA GLN A 47 -10.33 -24.18 -5.67
C GLN A 47 -9.95 -23.35 -4.48
N SER A 48 -9.81 -23.98 -3.31
CA SER A 48 -9.30 -23.30 -2.11
C SER A 48 -7.80 -23.07 -2.25
N ARG A 49 -7.38 -21.81 -2.16
CA ARG A 49 -6.02 -21.34 -2.38
C ARG A 49 -5.48 -20.65 -1.15
N ARG A 50 -4.20 -20.86 -0.81
CA ARG A 50 -3.56 -20.16 0.32
C ARG A 50 -3.54 -18.65 0.04
N PHE A 51 -3.83 -17.90 1.09
CA PHE A 51 -3.97 -16.45 1.04
C PHE A 51 -3.28 -15.79 2.24
N ALA A 52 -2.65 -14.66 1.99
CA ALA A 52 -2.17 -13.76 3.04
C ALA A 52 -2.54 -12.30 2.72
N GLN A 53 -2.83 -11.51 3.73
CA GLN A 53 -2.80 -10.06 3.63
C GLN A 53 -1.62 -9.56 4.46
N VAL A 54 -0.72 -8.86 3.79
CA VAL A 54 0.58 -8.46 4.33
C VAL A 54 0.64 -6.94 4.40
N ASP A 55 1.05 -6.41 5.55
CA ASP A 55 1.45 -5.02 5.72
C ASP A 55 2.93 -4.86 5.37
N VAL A 56 3.23 -4.07 4.36
CA VAL A 56 4.60 -3.83 3.88
C VAL A 56 5.15 -2.52 4.42
N PHE A 57 6.46 -2.46 4.61
CA PHE A 57 7.20 -1.34 5.22
C PHE A 57 6.87 -1.10 6.69
N SER A 58 6.37 -2.10 7.41
CA SER A 58 6.12 -1.98 8.84
C SER A 58 6.35 -3.30 9.58
N SER A 59 6.98 -3.23 10.75
CA SER A 59 7.06 -4.33 11.70
C SER A 59 5.82 -4.46 12.59
N LYS A 60 4.90 -3.48 12.50
CA LYS A 60 3.69 -3.45 13.32
C LYS A 60 2.46 -3.68 12.43
N PRO A 61 1.55 -4.60 12.81
CA PRO A 61 0.32 -4.84 12.05
C PRO A 61 -0.50 -3.55 11.91
N LEU A 62 -1.15 -3.38 10.76
CA LEU A 62 -2.06 -2.28 10.42
C LEU A 62 -1.36 -0.90 10.34
N ARG A 63 -0.04 -0.89 10.17
CA ARG A 63 0.76 0.34 10.12
C ARG A 63 1.57 0.53 8.84
N GLY A 64 1.58 -0.46 7.96
CA GLY A 64 2.24 -0.42 6.65
C GLY A 64 1.29 -0.17 5.49
N ASN A 65 1.69 -0.58 4.30
CA ASN A 65 0.87 -0.59 3.09
C ASN A 65 0.37 -2.03 2.85
N PRO A 66 -0.95 -2.28 2.91
CA PRO A 66 -1.50 -3.62 2.79
C PRO A 66 -1.50 -4.12 1.34
N VAL A 67 -1.13 -5.38 1.14
CA VAL A 67 -1.28 -6.11 -0.12
C VAL A 67 -1.96 -7.45 0.13
N ALA A 68 -2.92 -7.82 -0.73
CA ALA A 68 -3.51 -9.14 -0.75
C ALA A 68 -2.66 -10.07 -1.63
N VAL A 69 -2.31 -11.26 -1.11
CA VAL A 69 -1.43 -12.22 -1.79
C VAL A 69 -2.12 -13.57 -1.88
N VAL A 70 -2.49 -14.00 -3.09
CA VAL A 70 -2.91 -15.36 -3.38
C VAL A 70 -1.66 -16.18 -3.68
N ILE A 71 -1.32 -17.13 -2.80
CA ILE A 71 -0.03 -17.84 -2.84
C ILE A 71 -0.06 -18.95 -3.88
N ASP A 72 -1.19 -19.60 -4.10
CA ASP A 72 -1.36 -20.67 -5.08
C ASP A 72 -2.14 -20.15 -6.31
N GLY A 73 -1.53 -19.24 -7.08
CA GLY A 73 -2.18 -18.50 -8.17
C GLY A 73 -2.22 -19.21 -9.52
N ASP A 74 -1.65 -20.43 -9.63
CA ASP A 74 -1.68 -21.18 -10.90
C ASP A 74 -3.10 -21.56 -11.31
N GLY A 75 -3.40 -21.38 -12.61
CA GLY A 75 -4.68 -21.77 -13.19
C GLY A 75 -5.84 -20.78 -12.98
N ILE A 76 -5.63 -19.68 -12.25
CA ILE A 76 -6.61 -18.58 -12.17
C ILE A 76 -6.57 -17.81 -13.49
N SER A 77 -7.73 -17.53 -14.08
CA SER A 77 -7.82 -16.74 -15.31
C SER A 77 -7.56 -15.24 -15.04
N ASP A 78 -7.18 -14.51 -16.09
CA ASP A 78 -6.95 -13.05 -16.01
C ASP A 78 -8.20 -12.30 -15.53
N ASP A 79 -9.38 -12.72 -15.98
CA ASP A 79 -10.66 -12.12 -15.58
C ASP A 79 -10.96 -12.35 -14.09
N GLU A 80 -10.66 -13.53 -13.55
CA GLU A 80 -10.82 -13.85 -12.13
C GLU A 80 -9.83 -13.08 -11.27
N MET A 81 -8.56 -12.98 -11.68
CA MET A 81 -7.55 -12.17 -11.00
C MET A 81 -7.97 -10.70 -10.92
N ALA A 82 -8.41 -10.14 -12.06
CA ALA A 82 -8.89 -8.75 -12.12
C ALA A 82 -10.17 -8.55 -11.29
N ALA A 83 -11.10 -9.50 -11.31
CA ALA A 83 -12.32 -9.46 -10.52
C ALA A 83 -12.01 -9.49 -9.01
N PHE A 84 -11.10 -10.36 -8.58
CA PHE A 84 -10.69 -10.46 -7.18
C PHE A 84 -9.97 -9.20 -6.71
N ALA A 85 -9.11 -8.60 -7.53
CA ALA A 85 -8.43 -7.33 -7.22
C ALA A 85 -9.46 -6.20 -7.03
N ARG A 86 -10.48 -6.10 -7.88
CA ARG A 86 -11.58 -5.13 -7.68
C ARG A 86 -12.38 -5.40 -6.41
N TRP A 87 -12.60 -6.67 -6.08
CA TRP A 87 -13.37 -7.05 -4.90
C TRP A 87 -12.64 -6.75 -3.59
N THR A 88 -11.33 -7.04 -3.51
CA THR A 88 -10.50 -6.69 -2.34
C THR A 88 -10.42 -5.20 -2.12
N ASN A 89 -10.44 -4.43 -3.22
CA ASN A 89 -10.37 -2.96 -3.24
C ASN A 89 -9.17 -2.40 -2.45
N LEU A 90 -8.05 -3.13 -2.48
CA LEU A 90 -6.74 -2.66 -2.04
C LEU A 90 -6.02 -1.98 -3.20
N SER A 91 -4.97 -1.22 -2.92
CA SER A 91 -4.11 -0.65 -3.97
C SER A 91 -3.68 -1.74 -4.94
N GLU A 92 -3.18 -2.86 -4.42
CA GLU A 92 -2.86 -4.04 -5.23
C GLU A 92 -3.25 -5.36 -4.56
N THR A 93 -3.50 -6.32 -5.45
CA THR A 93 -3.68 -7.75 -5.15
C THR A 93 -2.74 -8.54 -6.03
N THR A 94 -2.05 -9.51 -5.49
CA THR A 94 -1.03 -10.29 -6.20
C THR A 94 -1.35 -11.78 -6.22
N PHE A 95 -0.83 -12.44 -7.26
CA PHE A 95 -0.98 -13.87 -7.48
C PHE A 95 0.39 -14.48 -7.76
N ILE A 96 0.84 -15.34 -6.84
CA ILE A 96 2.09 -16.07 -6.96
C ILE A 96 1.83 -17.33 -7.79
N GLN A 97 2.59 -17.49 -8.86
CA GLN A 97 2.51 -18.60 -9.78
C GLN A 97 3.85 -19.32 -9.89
N SER A 98 3.83 -20.50 -10.46
CA SER A 98 5.04 -21.22 -10.87
C SER A 98 5.86 -20.37 -11.84
N ALA A 99 7.17 -20.30 -11.61
CA ALA A 99 8.07 -19.56 -12.50
C ALA A 99 8.08 -20.18 -13.91
N THR A 100 8.12 -19.32 -14.94
CA THR A 100 8.33 -19.74 -16.33
C THR A 100 9.78 -19.53 -16.77
N ASP A 101 10.47 -18.57 -16.16
CA ASP A 101 11.91 -18.38 -16.33
C ASP A 101 12.69 -19.29 -15.38
N PRO A 102 13.68 -20.09 -15.87
CA PRO A 102 14.47 -20.98 -15.03
C PRO A 102 15.35 -20.23 -14.02
N GLY A 103 15.57 -18.92 -14.18
CA GLY A 103 16.29 -18.08 -13.23
C GLY A 103 15.44 -17.57 -12.06
N ALA A 104 14.11 -17.68 -12.13
CA ALA A 104 13.20 -17.18 -11.11
C ALA A 104 12.84 -18.25 -10.07
N ASP A 105 12.56 -17.82 -8.86
CA ASP A 105 12.03 -18.66 -7.79
C ASP A 105 10.51 -18.82 -7.89
N TYR A 106 9.82 -17.76 -8.31
CA TYR A 106 8.38 -17.74 -8.60
C TYR A 106 8.06 -16.65 -9.63
N ARG A 107 6.85 -16.71 -10.20
CA ARG A 107 6.27 -15.66 -11.02
C ARG A 107 5.22 -14.88 -10.24
N LEU A 108 5.21 -13.56 -10.38
CA LEU A 108 4.23 -12.68 -9.75
C LEU A 108 3.39 -11.94 -10.79
N ARG A 109 2.07 -12.02 -10.64
CA ARG A 109 1.10 -11.17 -11.32
C ARG A 109 0.56 -10.14 -10.33
N ILE A 110 0.49 -8.88 -10.73
CA ILE A 110 0.15 -7.74 -9.86
C ILE A 110 -1.04 -7.02 -10.47
N PHE A 111 -2.14 -6.93 -9.74
CA PHE A 111 -3.37 -6.28 -10.21
C PHE A 111 -3.78 -5.16 -9.26
N THR A 112 -4.16 -4.02 -9.84
CA THR A 112 -4.95 -2.97 -9.19
C THR A 112 -6.44 -3.17 -9.50
N PRO A 113 -7.37 -2.45 -8.85
CA PRO A 113 -8.76 -2.41 -9.29
C PRO A 113 -8.93 -1.96 -10.75
N GLY A 114 -7.96 -1.20 -11.31
CA GLY A 114 -7.96 -0.70 -12.68
C GLY A 114 -7.34 -1.62 -13.73
N GLY A 115 -6.52 -2.58 -13.34
CA GLY A 115 -5.86 -3.51 -14.27
C GLY A 115 -4.54 -4.06 -13.76
N GLU A 116 -3.85 -4.82 -14.62
CA GLU A 116 -2.57 -5.42 -14.29
C GLU A 116 -1.41 -4.44 -14.43
N LEU A 117 -0.49 -4.50 -13.48
CA LEU A 117 0.77 -3.75 -13.49
C LEU A 117 1.96 -4.66 -13.81
N PRO A 118 2.92 -4.19 -14.60
CA PRO A 118 4.11 -4.97 -14.90
C PRO A 118 5.06 -5.11 -13.69
N PHE A 119 5.01 -4.16 -12.77
CA PHE A 119 5.80 -4.13 -11.53
C PHE A 119 5.21 -3.13 -10.54
N ALA A 120 5.29 -3.45 -9.25
CA ALA A 120 5.04 -2.50 -8.16
C ALA A 120 5.87 -2.89 -6.93
N GLY A 121 6.44 -1.90 -6.21
CA GLY A 121 7.46 -2.13 -5.18
C GLY A 121 6.92 -2.84 -3.94
N HIS A 122 5.89 -2.26 -3.27
CA HIS A 122 5.37 -2.88 -2.05
C HIS A 122 4.69 -4.24 -2.31
N PRO A 123 3.96 -4.46 -3.43
CA PRO A 123 3.44 -5.78 -3.76
C PRO A 123 4.52 -6.84 -3.95
N THR A 124 5.66 -6.46 -4.54
CA THR A 124 6.84 -7.32 -4.69
C THR A 124 7.37 -7.76 -3.32
N LEU A 125 7.56 -6.83 -2.39
CA LEU A 125 8.07 -7.17 -1.05
C LEU A 125 7.08 -7.99 -0.23
N GLY A 126 5.78 -7.63 -0.27
CA GLY A 126 4.72 -8.36 0.43
C GLY A 126 4.54 -9.78 -0.09
N SER A 127 4.62 -9.96 -1.42
CA SER A 127 4.54 -11.28 -2.05
C SER A 127 5.75 -12.16 -1.73
N ALA A 128 6.97 -11.60 -1.76
CA ALA A 128 8.17 -12.31 -1.35
C ALA A 128 8.10 -12.75 0.11
N HIS A 129 7.61 -11.87 1.00
CA HIS A 129 7.37 -12.19 2.40
C HIS A 129 6.36 -13.35 2.56
N ALA A 130 5.21 -13.28 1.88
CA ALA A 130 4.19 -14.32 1.92
C ALA A 130 4.70 -15.65 1.36
N TRP A 131 5.44 -15.62 0.25
CA TRP A 131 6.04 -16.80 -0.37
C TRP A 131 7.03 -17.49 0.57
N LEU A 132 7.94 -16.72 1.19
CA LEU A 132 8.91 -17.25 2.18
C LEU A 132 8.19 -17.84 3.41
N ALA A 133 7.18 -17.13 3.94
CA ALA A 133 6.37 -17.58 5.08
C ALA A 133 5.59 -18.88 4.78
N ALA A 134 5.20 -19.07 3.51
CA ALA A 134 4.52 -20.29 3.05
C ALA A 134 5.45 -21.47 2.77
N GLY A 135 6.76 -21.34 3.06
CA GLY A 135 7.77 -22.38 2.88
C GLY A 135 8.55 -22.28 1.57
N GLY A 136 8.42 -21.17 0.85
CA GLY A 136 9.24 -20.87 -0.31
C GLY A 136 10.73 -20.86 0.03
N SER A 137 11.55 -21.49 -0.81
CA SER A 137 12.99 -21.60 -0.60
C SER A 137 13.72 -21.04 -1.82
N PRO A 138 14.36 -19.87 -1.71
CA PRO A 138 15.12 -19.29 -2.81
C PRO A 138 16.33 -20.16 -3.16
N ARG A 139 16.68 -20.19 -4.44
CA ARG A 139 17.84 -20.95 -4.95
C ARG A 139 19.17 -20.34 -4.56
N GLY A 140 19.18 -19.03 -4.26
CA GLY A 140 20.37 -18.29 -3.88
C GLY A 140 20.21 -17.54 -2.55
N ALA A 141 21.10 -16.57 -2.31
CA ALA A 141 21.02 -15.70 -1.14
C ALA A 141 19.81 -14.77 -1.18
N ASN A 142 19.43 -14.34 -2.38
CA ASN A 142 18.30 -13.45 -2.64
C ASN A 142 17.12 -14.22 -3.24
N VAL A 143 15.95 -13.64 -3.19
CA VAL A 143 14.77 -14.14 -3.91
C VAL A 143 14.76 -13.53 -5.31
N VAL A 144 14.46 -14.32 -6.33
CA VAL A 144 14.33 -13.85 -7.72
C VAL A 144 12.88 -14.02 -8.18
N GLN A 145 12.21 -12.92 -8.39
CA GLN A 145 10.83 -12.82 -8.86
C GLN A 145 10.80 -12.60 -10.38
N GLU A 146 10.02 -13.39 -11.10
CA GLU A 146 9.63 -13.09 -12.48
C GLU A 146 8.35 -12.24 -12.48
N CYS A 147 8.30 -11.17 -13.26
CA CYS A 147 7.09 -10.34 -13.45
C CYS A 147 7.10 -9.66 -14.81
N GLY A 148 6.18 -8.73 -15.07
CA GLY A 148 6.03 -8.07 -16.36
C GLY A 148 7.25 -7.26 -16.83
N VAL A 149 8.16 -6.86 -15.93
CA VAL A 149 9.43 -6.20 -16.28
C VAL A 149 10.62 -7.17 -16.40
N GLY A 150 10.38 -8.47 -16.26
CA GLY A 150 11.43 -9.51 -16.26
C GLY A 150 11.79 -9.98 -14.86
N LEU A 151 13.05 -10.32 -14.66
CA LEU A 151 13.55 -10.82 -13.37
C LEU A 151 13.88 -9.66 -12.44
N VAL A 152 13.35 -9.74 -11.22
CA VAL A 152 13.59 -8.76 -10.15
C VAL A 152 14.26 -9.48 -8.98
N THR A 153 15.45 -9.01 -8.63
CA THR A 153 16.16 -9.50 -7.45
C THR A 153 15.64 -8.80 -6.19
N ILE A 154 15.25 -9.59 -5.20
CA ILE A 154 14.81 -9.11 -3.89
C ILE A 154 15.88 -9.50 -2.87
N ARG A 155 16.62 -8.51 -2.41
CA ARG A 155 17.67 -8.67 -1.40
C ARG A 155 17.05 -9.01 -0.05
N ARG A 156 17.66 -9.95 0.65
CA ARG A 156 17.30 -10.34 2.01
C ARG A 156 18.33 -9.76 2.99
N ASP A 157 17.88 -8.95 3.92
CA ASP A 157 18.73 -8.32 4.94
C ASP A 157 18.07 -8.47 6.31
N GLY A 158 18.41 -9.56 7.02
CA GLY A 158 17.77 -9.93 8.27
C GLY A 158 16.27 -10.18 8.08
N ASP A 159 15.46 -9.35 8.71
CA ASP A 159 13.99 -9.35 8.63
C ASP A 159 13.41 -8.38 7.59
N ARG A 160 14.30 -7.70 6.84
CA ARG A 160 13.93 -6.78 5.77
C ARG A 160 14.10 -7.43 4.40
N LEU A 161 13.23 -7.03 3.49
CA LEU A 161 13.33 -7.31 2.07
C LEU A 161 13.50 -5.98 1.33
N ALA A 162 14.28 -5.98 0.25
CA ALA A 162 14.52 -4.78 -0.55
C ALA A 162 14.60 -5.11 -2.04
N PHE A 163 14.08 -4.24 -2.89
CA PHE A 163 14.26 -4.28 -4.34
C PHE A 163 15.18 -3.15 -4.79
N ALA A 164 15.87 -3.33 -5.91
CA ALA A 164 16.69 -2.29 -6.50
C ALA A 164 15.82 -1.21 -7.14
N ALA A 165 16.10 0.07 -6.83
CA ALA A 165 15.39 1.20 -7.42
C ALA A 165 15.53 1.18 -8.95
N PRO A 166 14.42 1.23 -9.72
CA PRO A 166 14.50 1.37 -11.17
C PRO A 166 15.13 2.71 -11.56
N PRO A 167 15.80 2.79 -12.71
CA PRO A 167 16.31 4.05 -13.22
C PRO A 167 15.16 5.03 -13.51
N LEU A 168 15.43 6.32 -13.35
CA LEU A 168 14.44 7.35 -13.70
C LEU A 168 14.26 7.41 -15.23
N ARG A 169 13.01 7.39 -15.67
CA ARG A 169 12.61 7.61 -17.07
C ARG A 169 12.55 9.10 -17.40
N ARG A 170 12.15 9.90 -16.38
CA ARG A 170 12.14 11.36 -16.43
C ARG A 170 12.71 11.90 -15.13
N SER A 171 13.64 12.86 -15.26
CA SER A 171 14.25 13.60 -14.15
C SER A 171 14.43 15.06 -14.57
N GLY A 172 14.81 15.90 -13.64
CA GLY A 172 15.03 17.34 -13.85
C GLY A 172 13.95 18.19 -13.21
N PRO A 173 14.16 19.52 -13.16
CA PRO A 173 13.25 20.43 -12.46
C PRO A 173 11.84 20.42 -13.05
N VAL A 174 10.86 20.54 -12.18
CA VAL A 174 9.45 20.73 -12.56
C VAL A 174 9.23 22.20 -12.92
N ASP A 175 8.46 22.44 -13.98
CA ASP A 175 8.10 23.80 -14.40
C ASP A 175 7.44 24.57 -13.27
N ASP A 176 7.84 25.80 -13.05
CA ASP A 176 7.26 26.68 -12.02
C ASP A 176 5.75 26.83 -12.16
N ALA A 177 5.23 26.88 -13.39
CA ALA A 177 3.79 26.96 -13.65
C ALA A 177 3.03 25.74 -13.13
N LEU A 178 3.58 24.52 -13.29
CA LEU A 178 2.99 23.29 -12.76
C LEU A 178 3.06 23.27 -11.23
N VAL A 179 4.19 23.70 -10.64
CA VAL A 179 4.29 23.81 -9.19
C VAL A 179 3.23 24.76 -8.64
N ASP A 180 3.05 25.95 -9.25
CA ASP A 180 2.05 26.94 -8.83
C ASP A 180 0.61 26.44 -9.04
N GLU A 181 0.37 25.57 -10.02
CA GLU A 181 -0.93 24.94 -10.29
C GLU A 181 -1.33 23.96 -9.17
N VAL A 182 -0.40 23.13 -8.68
CA VAL A 182 -0.72 22.08 -7.69
C VAL A 182 -0.72 22.58 -6.25
N LEU A 183 0.01 23.64 -5.92
CA LEU A 183 0.14 24.14 -4.56
C LEU A 183 -1.18 24.46 -3.85
N PRO A 184 -2.17 25.11 -4.49
CA PRO A 184 -3.48 25.36 -3.87
C PRO A 184 -4.19 24.06 -3.47
N ALA A 185 -4.15 23.02 -4.33
CA ALA A 185 -4.74 21.72 -4.05
C ALA A 185 -4.06 21.00 -2.88
N LEU A 186 -2.80 21.31 -2.60
CA LEU A 186 -2.04 20.75 -1.47
C LEU A 186 -2.20 21.56 -0.17
N GLY A 187 -2.85 22.73 -0.23
CA GLY A 187 -2.94 23.66 0.88
C GLY A 187 -1.59 24.27 1.26
N LEU A 188 -0.68 24.42 0.28
CA LEU A 188 0.68 24.91 0.45
C LEU A 188 0.92 26.23 -0.26
N SER A 189 1.99 26.93 0.12
CA SER A 189 2.45 28.18 -0.50
C SER A 189 3.84 27.99 -1.09
N ARG A 190 4.15 28.70 -2.17
CA ARG A 190 5.44 28.63 -2.89
C ARG A 190 6.66 28.85 -1.98
N GLN A 191 6.55 29.70 -0.98
CA GLN A 191 7.62 29.98 -0.03
C GLN A 191 8.10 28.76 0.77
N HIS A 192 7.27 27.72 0.86
CA HIS A 192 7.61 26.47 1.57
C HIS A 192 8.33 25.46 0.70
N VAL A 193 8.36 25.67 -0.62
CA VAL A 193 8.99 24.73 -1.58
C VAL A 193 10.48 25.08 -1.73
N ARG A 194 11.33 24.12 -1.44
CA ARG A 194 12.80 24.22 -1.57
C ARG A 194 13.27 23.76 -2.95
N ALA A 195 12.66 22.69 -3.46
CA ALA A 195 12.93 22.13 -4.78
C ALA A 195 11.69 21.41 -5.30
N ALA A 196 11.62 21.28 -6.62
CA ALA A 196 10.62 20.47 -7.32
C ALA A 196 11.31 19.68 -8.43
N GLU A 197 11.16 18.36 -8.43
CA GLU A 197 11.92 17.48 -9.32
C GLU A 197 11.04 16.37 -9.89
N TRP A 198 11.17 16.07 -11.18
CA TRP A 198 10.64 14.87 -11.78
C TRP A 198 11.43 13.65 -11.34
N ILE A 199 10.75 12.62 -10.87
CA ILE A 199 11.36 11.37 -10.38
C ILE A 199 10.59 10.15 -10.92
N ASP A 200 10.11 10.25 -12.16
CA ASP A 200 9.37 9.19 -12.85
C ASP A 200 10.27 7.97 -13.07
N ASN A 201 9.91 6.86 -12.48
CA ASN A 201 10.52 5.54 -12.67
C ASN A 201 9.52 4.48 -13.13
N GLY A 202 8.36 4.92 -13.62
CA GLY A 202 7.23 4.13 -14.08
C GLY A 202 5.95 4.91 -13.86
N PRO A 203 5.44 5.06 -12.64
CA PRO A 203 4.47 6.09 -12.29
C PRO A 203 5.10 7.49 -12.42
N PRO A 204 4.36 8.48 -12.98
CA PRO A 204 4.91 9.78 -13.35
C PRO A 204 5.03 10.74 -12.15
N TRP A 205 5.65 10.28 -11.08
CA TRP A 205 5.88 11.07 -9.86
C TRP A 205 6.73 12.31 -10.14
N PHE A 206 6.33 13.41 -9.54
CA PHE A 206 7.26 14.49 -9.20
C PHE A 206 7.20 14.78 -7.71
N VAL A 207 8.30 15.25 -7.15
CA VAL A 207 8.41 15.53 -5.73
C VAL A 207 8.55 17.03 -5.49
N LEU A 208 7.82 17.53 -4.47
CA LEU A 208 8.02 18.84 -3.88
C LEU A 208 8.76 18.65 -2.56
N GLU A 209 9.99 19.12 -2.51
CA GLU A 209 10.72 19.20 -1.26
C GLU A 209 10.30 20.46 -0.50
N LEU A 210 9.82 20.27 0.71
CA LEU A 210 9.35 21.31 1.58
C LEU A 210 10.40 21.69 2.62
N ASP A 211 10.18 22.82 3.30
CA ASP A 211 11.10 23.37 4.30
C ASP A 211 11.32 22.45 5.52
N SER A 212 10.38 21.54 5.83
CA SER A 212 10.50 20.61 6.95
C SER A 212 9.52 19.44 6.89
N ALA A 213 9.78 18.37 7.65
CA ALA A 213 8.85 17.26 7.87
C ALA A 213 7.51 17.74 8.45
N GLN A 214 7.53 18.72 9.35
CA GLN A 214 6.30 19.30 9.91
C GLN A 214 5.45 19.98 8.83
N ARG A 215 6.09 20.57 7.81
CA ARG A 215 5.39 21.15 6.68
C ARG A 215 4.68 20.07 5.86
N VAL A 216 5.35 18.95 5.59
CA VAL A 216 4.75 17.78 4.92
C VAL A 216 3.53 17.29 5.69
N LEU A 217 3.63 17.11 7.01
CA LEU A 217 2.52 16.68 7.87
C LEU A 217 1.38 17.71 7.96
N SER A 218 1.69 18.99 7.83
CA SER A 218 0.68 20.05 7.88
C SER A 218 -0.10 20.26 6.60
N ALA A 219 0.36 19.72 5.46
CA ALA A 219 -0.34 19.81 4.18
C ALA A 219 -1.75 19.21 4.28
N ARG A 220 -2.70 19.85 3.58
CA ARG A 220 -4.12 19.46 3.56
C ARG A 220 -4.56 19.28 2.12
N PRO A 221 -4.20 18.13 1.51
CA PRO A 221 -4.48 17.90 0.10
C PRO A 221 -5.98 17.78 -0.16
N ASP A 222 -6.45 18.48 -1.19
CA ASP A 222 -7.70 18.23 -1.89
C ASP A 222 -7.38 17.39 -3.15
N LEU A 223 -7.53 16.08 -3.01
CA LEU A 223 -7.17 15.13 -4.06
C LEU A 223 -8.02 15.29 -5.33
N ALA A 224 -9.26 15.76 -5.19
CA ALA A 224 -10.10 16.04 -6.34
C ALA A 224 -9.60 17.26 -7.14
N ALA A 225 -9.09 18.28 -6.42
CA ALA A 225 -8.49 19.46 -7.05
C ALA A 225 -7.07 19.16 -7.59
N LEU A 226 -6.38 18.15 -7.09
CA LEU A 226 -5.08 17.72 -7.59
C LEU A 226 -5.16 17.10 -8.99
N GLY A 227 -6.34 16.64 -9.41
CA GLY A 227 -6.56 16.06 -10.75
C GLY A 227 -5.82 14.74 -10.92
N ALA A 228 -5.13 14.58 -12.05
CA ALA A 228 -4.43 13.34 -12.40
C ALA A 228 -2.92 13.37 -12.07
N TYR A 229 -2.48 14.32 -11.26
CA TYR A 229 -1.07 14.43 -10.91
C TYR A 229 -0.69 13.49 -9.76
N ASP A 230 0.47 12.82 -9.92
CA ASP A 230 1.12 12.04 -8.88
C ASP A 230 2.19 12.89 -8.20
N VAL A 231 1.90 13.36 -6.98
CA VAL A 231 2.76 14.32 -6.27
C VAL A 231 3.33 13.70 -5.00
N GLY A 232 4.66 13.67 -4.91
CA GLY A 232 5.37 13.38 -3.67
C GLY A 232 5.61 14.67 -2.86
N LEU A 233 5.41 14.59 -1.56
CA LEU A 233 5.90 15.61 -0.62
C LEU A 233 7.06 15.01 0.16
N LEU A 234 8.15 15.77 0.30
CA LEU A 234 9.35 15.38 1.04
C LEU A 234 9.75 16.49 2.00
N GLY A 235 10.08 16.15 3.23
CA GLY A 235 10.62 17.12 4.20
C GLY A 235 11.55 16.46 5.20
N ARG A 236 12.64 17.14 5.57
CA ARG A 236 13.61 16.61 6.52
C ARG A 236 13.17 16.87 7.97
N TYR A 237 13.46 15.93 8.85
CA TYR A 237 13.37 16.09 10.30
C TYR A 237 14.65 16.76 10.80
N GLU A 238 14.59 18.04 11.17
CA GLU A 238 15.77 18.79 11.67
C GLU A 238 16.21 18.33 13.08
N SER A 239 15.26 17.90 13.89
CA SER A 239 15.50 17.47 15.29
C SER A 239 15.31 15.96 15.48
N GLY A 240 15.32 15.18 14.39
CA GLY A 240 14.96 13.77 14.39
C GLY A 240 13.46 13.51 14.44
N HIS A 241 13.05 12.30 14.07
CA HIS A 241 11.66 11.86 14.19
C HIS A 241 11.32 11.56 15.66
N PRO A 242 10.11 11.92 16.16
CA PRO A 242 9.76 11.78 17.59
C PRO A 242 9.92 10.37 18.17
N ASP A 243 9.60 9.36 17.38
CA ASP A 243 9.56 7.96 17.82
C ASP A 243 10.73 7.10 17.30
N ASP A 244 11.58 7.65 16.42
CA ASP A 244 12.60 6.87 15.73
C ASP A 244 13.75 7.79 15.25
N PRO A 245 14.87 7.85 15.98
CA PRO A 245 15.96 8.78 15.68
C PRO A 245 16.66 8.51 14.33
N ASP A 246 16.50 7.33 13.75
CA ASP A 246 17.13 6.96 12.49
C ASP A 246 16.36 7.50 11.26
N VAL A 247 15.14 7.99 11.47
CA VAL A 247 14.31 8.56 10.41
C VAL A 247 14.76 9.99 10.09
N GLU A 248 15.16 10.21 8.83
CA GLU A 248 15.60 11.50 8.35
C GLU A 248 14.50 12.32 7.66
N PHE A 249 13.55 11.66 7.00
CA PHE A 249 12.55 12.34 6.18
C PHE A 249 11.13 11.88 6.49
N GLU A 250 10.18 12.81 6.37
CA GLU A 250 8.77 12.49 6.16
C GLU A 250 8.43 12.60 4.69
N VAL A 251 7.70 11.61 4.17
CA VAL A 251 7.23 11.51 2.79
C VAL A 251 5.71 11.37 2.78
N ARG A 252 5.04 11.94 1.78
CA ARG A 252 3.64 11.63 1.44
C ARG A 252 3.51 11.41 -0.05
N GLY A 253 2.78 10.39 -0.44
CA GLY A 253 2.47 10.05 -1.83
C GLY A 253 1.00 10.33 -2.13
N LEU A 254 0.74 11.29 -3.02
CA LEU A 254 -0.59 11.77 -3.36
C LEU A 254 -0.87 11.46 -4.84
N ALA A 255 -1.72 10.48 -5.10
CA ALA A 255 -2.12 10.05 -6.44
C ALA A 255 -3.53 10.56 -6.75
N GLY A 256 -3.63 11.72 -7.37
CA GLY A 256 -4.90 12.40 -7.59
C GLY A 256 -5.84 11.67 -8.55
N GLY A 257 -5.32 10.86 -9.46
CA GLY A 257 -6.10 10.06 -10.42
C GLY A 257 -6.54 8.68 -9.91
N GLU A 258 -6.10 8.27 -8.73
CA GLU A 258 -6.34 6.93 -8.20
C GLU A 258 -7.43 6.90 -7.12
N ALA A 259 -8.09 5.73 -6.98
CA ALA A 259 -9.16 5.54 -6.00
C ALA A 259 -8.66 5.62 -4.55
N VAL A 260 -7.40 5.34 -4.30
CA VAL A 260 -6.78 5.34 -2.96
C VAL A 260 -6.37 6.75 -2.51
N GLY A 261 -6.10 7.64 -3.47
CA GLY A 261 -5.78 9.05 -3.20
C GLY A 261 -4.43 9.27 -2.52
N GLU A 262 -4.30 9.12 -1.21
CA GLU A 262 -3.02 9.14 -0.49
C GLU A 262 -2.56 7.71 -0.22
N ASP A 263 -1.44 7.32 -0.85
CA ASP A 263 -0.87 5.99 -0.69
C ASP A 263 -0.12 5.89 0.66
N PRO A 264 -0.43 4.89 1.50
CA PRO A 264 0.18 4.74 2.81
C PRO A 264 1.71 4.67 2.83
N VAL A 265 2.32 3.91 1.92
CA VAL A 265 3.78 3.82 1.74
C VAL A 265 4.11 3.45 0.30
N THR A 266 4.73 4.34 -0.43
CA THR A 266 4.93 4.25 -1.87
C THR A 266 6.35 3.83 -2.22
N GLY A 267 6.52 2.61 -2.68
CA GLY A 267 7.84 2.08 -3.06
C GLY A 267 8.48 2.85 -4.23
N SER A 268 7.70 3.13 -5.29
CA SER A 268 8.19 3.84 -6.48
C SER A 268 8.58 5.29 -6.18
N LEU A 269 7.78 6.01 -5.39
CA LEU A 269 8.07 7.38 -4.96
C LEU A 269 9.38 7.43 -4.16
N ASN A 270 9.52 6.58 -3.13
CA ASN A 270 10.72 6.53 -2.31
C ASN A 270 11.96 6.11 -3.12
N ALA A 271 11.81 5.21 -4.09
CA ALA A 271 12.88 4.85 -5.03
C ALA A 271 13.31 6.05 -5.87
N GLY A 272 12.38 6.80 -6.44
CA GLY A 272 12.66 8.00 -7.22
C GLY A 272 13.34 9.09 -6.39
N ILE A 273 12.84 9.35 -5.18
CA ILE A 273 13.45 10.29 -4.22
C ILE A 273 14.89 9.86 -3.90
N ALA A 274 15.11 8.57 -3.63
CA ALA A 274 16.45 8.04 -3.31
C ALA A 274 17.43 8.25 -4.44
N VAL A 275 17.05 7.92 -5.68
CA VAL A 275 17.88 8.16 -6.87
C VAL A 275 18.22 9.65 -7.01
N TRP A 276 17.23 10.54 -6.87
CA TRP A 276 17.42 11.98 -6.95
C TRP A 276 18.36 12.52 -5.87
N LEU A 277 18.12 12.20 -4.60
CA LEU A 277 18.91 12.69 -3.47
C LEU A 277 20.36 12.16 -3.52
N ARG A 278 20.54 10.88 -3.88
CA ARG A 278 21.87 10.25 -4.00
C ARG A 278 22.69 10.85 -5.15
N SER A 279 22.08 11.00 -6.32
CA SER A 279 22.77 11.56 -7.50
C SER A 279 23.25 12.99 -7.29
N ASN A 280 22.61 13.73 -6.39
CA ASN A 280 22.97 15.11 -6.04
C ASN A 280 23.82 15.22 -4.75
N GLY A 281 24.26 14.10 -4.16
CA GLY A 281 25.08 14.08 -2.95
C GLY A 281 24.43 14.68 -1.71
N ARG A 282 23.07 14.65 -1.65
CA ARG A 282 22.29 15.33 -0.61
C ARG A 282 22.04 14.46 0.62
N VAL A 283 22.28 13.17 0.50
CA VAL A 283 22.13 12.16 1.58
C VAL A 283 23.33 11.21 1.59
N GLY A 284 23.55 10.54 2.73
CA GLY A 284 24.51 9.45 2.88
C GLY A 284 24.14 8.21 2.06
N ALA A 285 24.95 7.17 2.12
CA ALA A 285 24.67 5.90 1.43
C ALA A 285 23.40 5.21 1.97
N SER A 286 23.05 5.44 3.24
CA SER A 286 21.87 4.86 3.87
C SER A 286 21.08 5.94 4.59
N TYR A 287 19.74 5.84 4.56
CA TYR A 287 18.83 6.64 5.36
C TYR A 287 17.48 5.94 5.51
N VAL A 288 16.63 6.42 6.42
CA VAL A 288 15.27 5.94 6.61
C VAL A 288 14.27 7.07 6.35
N ALA A 289 13.23 6.78 5.58
CA ALA A 289 12.09 7.67 5.40
C ALA A 289 10.86 7.12 6.14
N SER A 290 10.11 8.02 6.78
CA SER A 290 8.77 7.78 7.31
C SER A 290 7.74 8.13 6.25
N GLN A 291 6.71 7.30 6.10
CA GLN A 291 5.54 7.61 5.26
C GLN A 291 4.26 7.06 5.87
N GLY A 292 3.15 7.76 5.62
CA GLY A 292 1.82 7.32 6.04
C GLY A 292 1.33 7.92 7.35
N THR A 293 2.10 8.77 8.01
CA THR A 293 1.74 9.41 9.30
C THR A 293 0.39 10.13 9.19
N ALA A 294 0.12 10.84 8.09
CA ALA A 294 -1.12 11.58 7.89
C ALA A 294 -2.36 10.67 7.74
N VAL A 295 -2.17 9.42 7.31
CA VAL A 295 -3.22 8.40 7.15
C VAL A 295 -3.16 7.32 8.25
N GLN A 296 -2.57 7.67 9.41
CA GLN A 296 -2.49 6.82 10.60
C GLN A 296 -1.68 5.52 10.38
N ARG A 297 -0.70 5.56 9.49
CA ARG A 297 0.30 4.52 9.30
C ARG A 297 1.63 4.95 9.91
N SER A 298 2.59 4.06 9.94
CA SER A 298 3.96 4.33 10.41
C SER A 298 4.96 3.52 9.60
N GLY A 299 4.93 3.73 8.28
CA GLY A 299 5.84 3.08 7.36
C GLY A 299 7.28 3.53 7.59
N ARG A 300 8.20 2.59 7.39
CA ARG A 300 9.65 2.81 7.45
C ARG A 300 10.28 2.26 6.18
N VAL A 301 10.71 3.17 5.33
CA VAL A 301 11.38 2.83 4.09
C VAL A 301 12.88 3.01 4.30
N HIS A 302 13.60 1.91 4.28
CA HIS A 302 15.05 1.88 4.39
C HIS A 302 15.67 1.98 3.00
N ILE A 303 16.52 2.96 2.82
CA ILE A 303 17.31 3.17 1.60
C ILE A 303 18.74 2.80 1.91
N ASP A 304 19.36 2.04 0.99
CA ASP A 304 20.75 1.62 1.11
C ASP A 304 21.39 1.55 -0.28
N ASP A 305 22.43 2.36 -0.51
CA ASP A 305 23.20 2.43 -1.75
C ASP A 305 24.52 1.69 -1.54
N ASP A 306 24.68 0.54 -2.21
CA ASP A 306 25.89 -0.29 -2.15
C ASP A 306 26.94 0.10 -3.20
N GLY A 307 26.68 1.15 -3.97
CA GLY A 307 27.52 1.67 -5.05
C GLY A 307 27.23 1.05 -6.42
N GLU A 308 26.44 -0.03 -6.49
CA GLU A 308 25.93 -0.64 -7.71
C GLU A 308 24.43 -0.41 -7.86
N HIS A 309 23.71 -0.56 -6.75
CA HIS A 309 22.26 -0.42 -6.68
C HIS A 309 21.83 0.44 -5.48
N ILE A 310 20.74 1.18 -5.64
CA ILE A 310 20.01 1.79 -4.55
C ILE A 310 18.89 0.83 -4.16
N TRP A 311 18.98 0.25 -2.98
CA TRP A 311 18.00 -0.69 -2.45
C TRP A 311 16.92 0.05 -1.67
N VAL A 312 15.67 -0.30 -1.95
CA VAL A 312 14.47 0.26 -1.30
C VAL A 312 13.77 -0.87 -0.60
N GLY A 313 13.70 -0.83 0.72
CA GLY A 313 13.22 -1.97 1.49
C GLY A 313 12.61 -1.62 2.83
N GLY A 314 12.17 -2.64 3.51
CA GLY A 314 11.58 -2.55 4.84
C GLY A 314 11.10 -3.88 5.35
N GLN A 315 10.58 -3.86 6.57
CA GLN A 315 9.95 -5.02 7.19
C GLN A 315 8.55 -5.24 6.61
N SER A 316 8.10 -6.49 6.66
CA SER A 316 6.74 -6.86 6.28
C SER A 316 6.12 -7.72 7.37
N THR A 317 4.82 -7.55 7.61
CA THR A 317 4.08 -8.26 8.66
C THR A 317 2.83 -8.90 8.09
N THR A 318 2.67 -10.22 8.21
CA THR A 318 1.42 -10.90 7.85
C THR A 318 0.33 -10.55 8.86
N VAL A 319 -0.77 -9.99 8.39
CA VAL A 319 -1.92 -9.59 9.22
C VAL A 319 -3.04 -10.62 9.16
N ILE A 320 -3.31 -11.14 7.96
CA ILE A 320 -4.31 -12.18 7.73
C ILE A 320 -3.65 -13.34 7.03
N SER A 321 -3.91 -14.56 7.48
CA SER A 321 -3.53 -15.79 6.81
C SER A 321 -4.70 -16.78 6.80
N GLY A 322 -4.87 -17.48 5.68
CA GLY A 322 -5.98 -18.42 5.50
C GLY A 322 -6.08 -18.91 4.07
N THR A 323 -7.27 -19.09 3.59
CA THR A 323 -7.56 -19.49 2.21
C THR A 323 -8.65 -18.62 1.60
N VAL A 324 -8.63 -18.55 0.27
CA VAL A 324 -9.70 -17.98 -0.57
C VAL A 324 -10.15 -19.03 -1.57
N ASP A 325 -11.42 -19.01 -1.92
CA ASP A 325 -12.00 -19.92 -2.90
C ASP A 325 -12.15 -19.16 -4.24
N LEU A 326 -11.25 -19.45 -5.18
CA LEU A 326 -11.16 -18.86 -6.52
C LEU A 326 -11.08 -19.96 -7.59
#